data_bf659cfd774a360887ebb7fdd33cc70c
#
_entry.id   bf659cfd774a360887ebb7fdd33cc70c
#
_cell.length_a   1.000
_cell.length_b   1.000
_cell.length_c   1.000
_cell.angle_alpha   90.00
_cell.angle_beta   90.00
_cell.angle_gamma   90.00
#
_symmetry.space_group_name_H-M   'P 1'
#
loop_
_entity.id
_entity.type
_entity.pdbx_description
1 polymer ?
#
loop_
_entity_poly.entity_id
_entity_poly.type
_entity_poly.pdbx_seq_one_letter_code
_entity_poly.pdbx_strand_id
1 'polypeptide(L)'
;NEIEFLPVRAEEAADQLVIAKWVIRNLASQYGYNITFAPKITAGKAGSGLHIHMRIMKDGQNQMLKDGALSETARKAIAGMMKLASSITAFGNTNPTSYFRLVPHQEAPTNICWGDRNRSVLVRVPLGWSAKTDMCMLANPLETPSHYDTTQKQTVEMRSPDGSADLYQLIAGLAVACRYGFEIDDALGIAEKTYVNVNIHKKENEDKLKQLEQLPDSCAASAD
;
A
#
# COMPACT_ATOMS: atom_id res chain seq x y z
N ASN A 1 5.07 -12.11 11.84
CA ASN A 1 5.27 -10.87 12.62
C ASN A 1 5.34 -9.70 11.66
N GLU A 2 4.80 -8.57 12.08
CA GLU A 2 4.74 -7.33 11.31
C GLU A 2 5.38 -6.21 12.13
N ILE A 3 6.07 -5.29 11.46
CA ILE A 3 6.64 -4.08 12.07
C ILE A 3 6.01 -2.91 11.34
N GLU A 4 5.41 -2.00 12.08
CA GLU A 4 4.79 -0.79 11.58
C GLU A 4 5.57 0.43 12.07
N PHE A 5 5.78 1.39 11.17
CA PHE A 5 6.44 2.66 11.47
C PHE A 5 5.42 3.78 11.56
N LEU A 6 5.68 4.75 12.41
CA LEU A 6 4.87 5.96 12.45
C LEU A 6 5.06 6.78 11.17
N PRO A 7 4.01 7.45 10.68
CA PRO A 7 4.12 8.30 9.50
C PRO A 7 5.09 9.47 9.73
N VAL A 8 6.06 9.58 8.83
CA VAL A 8 7.06 10.65 8.79
C VAL A 8 7.15 11.21 7.36
N ARG A 9 8.08 12.13 7.11
CA ARG A 9 8.37 12.61 5.76
C ARG A 9 8.89 11.47 4.88
N ALA A 10 8.68 11.57 3.58
CA ALA A 10 8.97 10.49 2.64
C ALA A 10 10.44 10.05 2.69
N GLU A 11 11.38 10.99 2.70
CA GLU A 11 12.81 10.70 2.76
C GLU A 11 13.18 9.99 4.07
N GLU A 12 12.66 10.50 5.18
CA GLU A 12 12.89 9.94 6.51
C GLU A 12 12.32 8.51 6.65
N ALA A 13 11.19 8.22 6.00
CA ALA A 13 10.60 6.89 6.00
C ALA A 13 11.53 5.85 5.34
N ALA A 14 12.18 6.23 4.23
CA ALA A 14 13.16 5.36 3.56
C ALA A 14 14.37 5.11 4.48
N ASP A 15 14.92 6.16 5.08
CA ASP A 15 16.05 6.05 6.01
C ASP A 15 15.73 5.15 7.20
N GLN A 16 14.58 5.36 7.84
CA GLN A 16 14.13 4.55 8.98
C GLN A 16 14.04 3.07 8.63
N LEU A 17 13.51 2.72 7.46
CA LEU A 17 13.38 1.33 7.05
C LEU A 17 14.73 0.71 6.69
N VAL A 18 15.65 1.44 6.06
CA VAL A 18 17.03 0.98 5.81
C VAL A 18 17.73 0.66 7.11
N ILE A 19 17.68 1.59 8.07
CA ILE A 19 18.28 1.42 9.39
C ILE A 19 17.64 0.26 10.14
N ALA A 20 16.31 0.15 10.12
CA ALA A 20 15.61 -0.94 10.78
C ALA A 20 15.99 -2.32 10.22
N LYS A 21 16.08 -2.46 8.90
CA LYS A 21 16.54 -3.72 8.27
C LYS A 21 17.96 -4.08 8.71
N TRP A 22 18.83 -3.10 8.82
CA TRP A 22 20.19 -3.30 9.31
C TRP A 22 20.22 -3.70 10.79
N VAL A 23 19.50 -2.98 11.67
CA VAL A 23 19.39 -3.28 13.10
C VAL A 23 18.83 -4.68 13.33
N ILE A 24 17.76 -5.05 12.65
CA ILE A 24 17.12 -6.37 12.78
C ILE A 24 18.09 -7.48 12.42
N ARG A 25 18.87 -7.34 11.34
CA ARG A 25 19.88 -8.34 10.95
C ARG A 25 20.98 -8.48 12.00
N ASN A 26 21.47 -7.37 12.54
CA ASN A 26 22.53 -7.39 13.54
C ASN A 26 22.04 -7.99 14.86
N LEU A 27 20.87 -7.60 15.33
CA LEU A 27 20.29 -8.17 16.56
C LEU A 27 20.05 -9.66 16.39
N ALA A 28 19.44 -10.09 15.29
CA ALA A 28 19.19 -11.51 15.04
C ALA A 28 20.48 -12.33 15.07
N SER A 29 21.55 -11.81 14.46
CA SER A 29 22.87 -12.49 14.48
C SER A 29 23.41 -12.65 15.89
N GLN A 30 23.24 -11.64 16.77
CA GLN A 30 23.68 -11.71 18.18
C GLN A 30 22.92 -12.80 18.97
N TYR A 31 21.69 -13.10 18.59
CA TYR A 31 20.86 -14.15 19.18
C TYR A 31 20.93 -15.49 18.44
N GLY A 32 21.83 -15.62 17.45
CA GLY A 32 21.99 -16.85 16.68
C GLY A 32 20.87 -17.13 15.67
N TYR A 33 20.09 -16.12 15.27
CA TYR A 33 19.02 -16.25 14.28
C TYR A 33 19.46 -15.77 12.89
N ASN A 34 19.00 -16.47 11.87
CA ASN A 34 19.06 -15.99 10.48
C ASN A 34 17.78 -15.29 10.10
N ILE A 35 17.89 -14.06 9.57
CA ILE A 35 16.76 -13.26 9.12
C ILE A 35 16.83 -13.02 7.62
N THR A 36 15.67 -13.14 6.97
CA THR A 36 15.51 -12.79 5.57
C THR A 36 14.32 -11.83 5.39
N PHE A 37 14.46 -10.90 4.45
CA PHE A 37 13.40 -10.04 3.95
C PHE A 37 12.93 -10.46 2.54
N ALA A 38 13.27 -11.69 2.13
CA ALA A 38 12.85 -12.23 0.84
C ALA A 38 11.32 -12.25 0.72
N PRO A 39 10.77 -11.84 -0.42
CA PRO A 39 9.31 -11.75 -0.63
C PRO A 39 8.61 -13.10 -0.57
N LYS A 40 9.32 -14.17 -0.91
CA LYS A 40 8.77 -15.53 -0.94
C LYS A 40 9.84 -16.54 -0.53
N ILE A 41 9.65 -17.18 0.62
CA ILE A 41 10.57 -18.22 1.12
C ILE A 41 10.15 -19.59 0.58
N THR A 42 8.84 -19.85 0.55
CA THR A 42 8.29 -21.15 0.11
C THR A 42 7.20 -20.92 -0.92
N ALA A 43 7.35 -21.52 -2.10
CA ALA A 43 6.31 -21.50 -3.13
C ALA A 43 5.00 -22.11 -2.60
N GLY A 44 3.86 -21.56 -3.00
CA GLY A 44 2.55 -22.02 -2.55
C GLY A 44 2.15 -21.63 -1.11
N LYS A 45 3.02 -20.94 -0.36
CA LYS A 45 2.70 -20.39 0.96
C LYS A 45 2.61 -18.86 0.90
N ALA A 46 2.08 -18.23 1.96
CA ALA A 46 2.07 -16.77 2.06
C ALA A 46 3.48 -16.19 1.97
N GLY A 47 3.62 -15.02 1.37
CA GLY A 47 4.88 -14.27 1.27
C GLY A 47 4.95 -13.14 2.28
N SER A 48 6.05 -12.37 2.20
CA SER A 48 6.28 -11.16 2.99
C SER A 48 6.11 -9.92 2.11
N GLY A 49 5.22 -9.03 2.48
CA GLY A 49 5.00 -7.74 1.81
C GLY A 49 5.70 -6.58 2.51
N LEU A 50 5.85 -5.49 1.79
CA LEU A 50 6.19 -4.18 2.30
C LEU A 50 5.09 -3.22 1.88
N HIS A 51 4.15 -2.94 2.77
CA HIS A 51 3.04 -2.06 2.46
C HIS A 51 3.41 -0.60 2.76
N ILE A 52 3.22 0.27 1.80
CA ILE A 52 3.55 1.68 1.95
C ILE A 52 2.26 2.47 2.21
N HIS A 53 2.09 2.92 3.44
CA HIS A 53 1.03 3.84 3.82
C HIS A 53 1.46 5.28 3.54
N MET A 54 0.66 6.01 2.80
CA MET A 54 0.98 7.38 2.42
C MET A 54 -0.22 8.32 2.55
N ARG A 55 0.07 9.58 2.77
CA ARG A 55 -0.91 10.66 2.80
C ARG A 55 -0.34 11.93 2.18
N ILE A 56 -1.19 12.74 1.60
CA ILE A 56 -0.83 14.05 1.08
C ILE A 56 -1.12 15.09 2.16
N MET A 57 -0.10 15.90 2.46
CA MET A 57 -0.20 16.98 3.42
C MET A 57 -0.16 18.33 2.72
N LYS A 58 -0.99 19.27 3.16
CA LYS A 58 -0.96 20.68 2.74
C LYS A 58 -1.15 21.55 3.98
N ASP A 59 -0.25 22.47 4.20
CA ASP A 59 -0.29 23.41 5.34
C ASP A 59 -0.48 22.70 6.70
N GLY A 60 0.20 21.56 6.88
CA GLY A 60 0.13 20.74 8.10
C GLY A 60 -1.14 19.89 8.23
N GLN A 61 -2.07 19.95 7.25
CA GLN A 61 -3.33 19.22 7.28
C GLN A 61 -3.32 18.03 6.32
N ASN A 62 -3.89 16.91 6.74
CA ASN A 62 -4.09 15.73 5.92
C ASN A 62 -5.18 15.99 4.86
N GLN A 63 -4.85 15.81 3.60
CA GLN A 63 -5.75 16.06 2.48
C GLN A 63 -6.48 14.79 2.00
N MET A 64 -6.37 13.67 2.71
CA MET A 64 -6.94 12.39 2.24
C MET A 64 -8.45 12.29 2.45
N LEU A 65 -9.01 13.01 3.42
CA LEU A 65 -10.45 13.07 3.68
C LEU A 65 -11.01 14.49 3.47
N LYS A 66 -12.25 14.54 3.02
CA LYS A 66 -13.07 15.75 2.99
C LYS A 66 -14.52 15.35 3.30
N ASP A 67 -15.16 16.03 4.24
CA ASP A 67 -16.55 15.80 4.63
C ASP A 67 -16.85 14.32 5.02
N GLY A 68 -15.89 13.65 5.65
CA GLY A 68 -16.00 12.25 6.09
C GLY A 68 -15.86 11.20 4.98
N ALA A 69 -15.53 11.61 3.77
CA ALA A 69 -15.28 10.74 2.60
C ALA A 69 -13.87 10.90 2.05
N LEU A 70 -13.44 9.94 1.22
CA LEU A 70 -12.17 10.05 0.51
C LEU A 70 -12.20 11.27 -0.43
N SER A 71 -11.22 12.14 -0.28
CA SER A 71 -11.18 13.41 -0.98
C SER A 71 -10.88 13.26 -2.48
N GLU A 72 -11.14 14.32 -3.25
CA GLU A 72 -10.69 14.41 -4.64
C GLU A 72 -9.15 14.34 -4.75
N THR A 73 -8.44 14.98 -3.83
CA THR A 73 -6.97 14.89 -3.71
C THR A 73 -6.50 13.44 -3.61
N ALA A 74 -7.09 12.66 -2.72
CA ALA A 74 -6.75 11.25 -2.57
C ALA A 74 -7.07 10.44 -3.82
N ARG A 75 -8.23 10.66 -4.45
CA ARG A 75 -8.63 9.95 -5.68
C ARG A 75 -7.71 10.27 -6.86
N LYS A 76 -7.29 11.53 -7.01
CA LYS A 76 -6.30 11.92 -8.03
C LYS A 76 -4.94 11.22 -7.80
N ALA A 77 -4.46 11.20 -6.56
CA ALA A 77 -3.22 10.49 -6.23
C ALA A 77 -3.34 8.99 -6.54
N ILE A 78 -4.46 8.35 -6.19
CA ILE A 78 -4.74 6.96 -6.53
C ILE A 78 -4.73 6.75 -8.05
N ALA A 79 -5.36 7.63 -8.83
CA ALA A 79 -5.36 7.54 -10.29
C ALA A 79 -3.95 7.55 -10.88
N GLY A 80 -3.06 8.40 -10.37
CA GLY A 80 -1.66 8.40 -10.76
C GLY A 80 -0.94 7.10 -10.42
N MET A 81 -1.18 6.54 -9.23
CA MET A 81 -0.65 5.24 -8.84
C MET A 81 -1.18 4.10 -9.74
N MET A 82 -2.45 4.13 -10.14
CA MET A 82 -3.00 3.16 -11.09
C MET A 82 -2.31 3.25 -12.46
N LYS A 83 -2.09 4.46 -12.96
CA LYS A 83 -1.44 4.68 -14.26
C LYS A 83 0.03 4.26 -14.30
N LEU A 84 0.74 4.44 -13.20
CA LEU A 84 2.17 4.11 -13.10
C LEU A 84 2.42 2.82 -12.29
N ALA A 85 1.42 1.96 -12.15
CA ALA A 85 1.51 0.75 -11.34
C ALA A 85 2.64 -0.20 -11.77
N SER A 86 2.82 -0.39 -13.07
CA SER A 86 3.91 -1.24 -13.61
C SER A 86 5.29 -0.68 -13.23
N SER A 87 5.52 0.63 -13.43
CA SER A 87 6.77 1.29 -13.07
C SER A 87 7.04 1.23 -11.55
N ILE A 88 6.00 1.41 -10.72
CA ILE A 88 6.10 1.24 -9.27
C ILE A 88 6.51 -0.19 -8.92
N THR A 89 5.98 -1.18 -9.63
CA THR A 89 6.32 -2.60 -9.45
C THR A 89 7.80 -2.86 -9.75
N ALA A 90 8.38 -2.21 -10.76
CA ALA A 90 9.81 -2.32 -11.07
C ALA A 90 10.72 -1.90 -9.91
N PHE A 91 10.35 -0.86 -9.17
CA PHE A 91 11.10 -0.39 -7.98
C PHE A 91 10.75 -1.15 -6.70
N GLY A 92 9.51 -1.60 -6.59
CA GLY A 92 8.98 -2.26 -5.40
C GLY A 92 9.21 -3.78 -5.34
N ASN A 93 9.46 -4.42 -6.48
CA ASN A 93 9.54 -5.87 -6.66
C ASN A 93 10.74 -6.23 -7.55
N THR A 94 11.95 -6.06 -7.02
CA THR A 94 13.19 -5.99 -7.80
C THR A 94 13.82 -7.33 -8.15
N ASN A 95 13.26 -8.45 -7.71
CA ASN A 95 13.83 -9.76 -8.01
C ASN A 95 12.75 -10.79 -8.43
N PRO A 96 13.13 -11.88 -9.09
CA PRO A 96 12.17 -12.88 -9.59
C PRO A 96 11.30 -13.51 -8.50
N THR A 97 11.77 -13.62 -7.26
CA THR A 97 10.98 -14.19 -6.16
C THR A 97 9.83 -13.29 -5.72
N SER A 98 9.87 -11.99 -6.04
CA SER A 98 8.77 -11.04 -5.85
C SER A 98 7.50 -11.52 -6.57
N TYR A 99 7.65 -12.01 -7.79
CA TYR A 99 6.54 -12.42 -8.64
C TYR A 99 5.95 -13.78 -8.25
N PHE A 100 6.66 -14.58 -7.47
CA PHE A 100 6.08 -15.75 -6.81
C PHE A 100 5.17 -15.36 -5.63
N ARG A 101 5.26 -14.11 -5.14
CA ARG A 101 4.33 -13.57 -4.14
C ARG A 101 3.09 -12.94 -4.80
N LEU A 102 3.25 -12.23 -5.92
CA LEU A 102 2.17 -11.54 -6.63
C LEU A 102 1.30 -12.52 -7.44
N VAL A 103 0.74 -13.50 -6.74
CA VAL A 103 -0.10 -14.55 -7.32
C VAL A 103 -1.46 -14.60 -6.65
N PRO A 104 -2.52 -15.07 -7.35
CA PRO A 104 -3.86 -15.16 -6.78
C PRO A 104 -3.92 -15.98 -5.49
N HIS A 105 -4.85 -15.63 -4.61
CA HIS A 105 -5.16 -16.34 -3.35
C HIS A 105 -4.03 -16.39 -2.31
N GLN A 106 -3.04 -15.50 -2.40
CA GLN A 106 -1.92 -15.44 -1.45
C GLN A 106 -1.73 -14.05 -0.81
N GLU A 107 -2.84 -13.34 -0.59
CA GLU A 107 -2.91 -12.03 0.10
C GLU A 107 -2.10 -10.91 -0.57
N ALA A 108 -1.70 -11.10 -1.82
CA ALA A 108 -0.98 -10.12 -2.61
C ALA A 108 -1.85 -9.63 -3.78
N PRO A 109 -1.69 -8.38 -4.22
CA PRO A 109 -2.42 -7.86 -5.36
C PRO A 109 -1.90 -8.50 -6.66
N THR A 110 -2.79 -8.72 -7.61
CA THR A 110 -2.48 -9.25 -8.95
C THR A 110 -2.94 -8.32 -10.06
N ASN A 111 -3.80 -7.36 -9.75
CA ASN A 111 -4.43 -6.48 -10.72
C ASN A 111 -4.34 -5.02 -10.30
N ILE A 112 -4.38 -4.14 -11.29
CA ILE A 112 -4.32 -2.69 -11.12
C ILE A 112 -5.73 -2.20 -10.77
N CYS A 113 -5.99 -2.11 -9.47
CA CYS A 113 -7.27 -1.63 -8.93
C CYS A 113 -7.09 -1.10 -7.49
N TRP A 114 -8.08 -0.37 -7.01
CA TRP A 114 -8.10 0.12 -5.64
C TRP A 114 -9.47 -0.05 -5.00
N GLY A 115 -9.54 0.03 -3.68
CA GLY A 115 -10.82 -0.09 -2.98
C GLY A 115 -10.73 0.15 -1.49
N ASP A 116 -11.91 0.43 -0.90
CA ASP A 116 -12.06 0.64 0.53
C ASP A 116 -12.02 -0.69 1.28
N ARG A 117 -11.13 -0.79 2.27
CA ARG A 117 -11.00 -1.95 3.17
C ARG A 117 -10.81 -3.30 2.45
N ASN A 118 -10.55 -3.26 1.17
CA ASN A 118 -10.43 -4.44 0.32
C ASN A 118 -8.97 -4.94 0.29
N ARG A 119 -8.72 -6.16 0.76
CA ARG A 119 -7.37 -6.75 0.79
C ARG A 119 -6.93 -7.36 -0.55
N SER A 120 -7.83 -7.47 -1.52
CA SER A 120 -7.52 -8.06 -2.83
C SER A 120 -7.01 -7.05 -3.86
N VAL A 121 -7.00 -5.76 -3.55
CA VAL A 121 -6.63 -4.67 -4.47
C VAL A 121 -5.19 -4.22 -4.31
N LEU A 122 -4.66 -3.53 -5.33
CA LEU A 122 -3.32 -2.96 -5.33
C LEU A 122 -3.17 -1.79 -4.35
N VAL A 123 -4.11 -0.84 -4.40
CA VAL A 123 -4.15 0.29 -3.47
C VAL A 123 -5.38 0.17 -2.58
N ARG A 124 -5.15 -0.02 -1.31
CA ARG A 124 -6.21 -0.11 -0.30
C ARG A 124 -6.37 1.22 0.42
N VAL A 125 -7.61 1.67 0.60
CA VAL A 125 -7.95 2.65 1.62
C VAL A 125 -8.23 1.85 2.90
N PRO A 126 -7.36 1.91 3.91
CA PRO A 126 -7.54 1.11 5.13
C PRO A 126 -8.79 1.54 5.88
N LEU A 127 -9.27 0.68 6.79
CA LEU A 127 -10.36 0.99 7.70
C LEU A 127 -10.00 2.25 8.47
N GLY A 128 -10.61 3.32 8.03
CA GLY A 128 -10.07 4.60 8.36
C GLY A 128 -10.44 5.05 9.72
N TRP A 129 -9.71 5.90 10.02
CA TRP A 129 -9.76 6.90 11.02
C TRP A 129 -11.01 7.80 10.90
N SER A 130 -11.94 7.46 10.00
CA SER A 130 -13.29 8.02 9.86
C SER A 130 -14.33 7.28 10.72
N ALA A 131 -13.91 6.43 11.64
CA ALA A 131 -14.81 5.73 12.56
C ALA A 131 -15.58 6.76 13.39
N LYS A 132 -16.89 6.62 13.38
CA LYS A 132 -17.82 7.49 14.16
C LYS A 132 -17.86 7.12 15.64
N THR A 133 -17.21 6.01 16.01
CA THR A 133 -17.27 5.44 17.35
C THR A 133 -15.85 5.24 17.87
N ASP A 134 -15.59 5.68 19.09
CA ASP A 134 -14.35 5.40 19.79
C ASP A 134 -14.33 3.93 20.22
N MET A 135 -13.56 3.11 19.49
CA MET A 135 -13.44 1.69 19.75
C MET A 135 -12.71 1.38 21.06
N CYS A 136 -11.82 2.28 21.52
CA CYS A 136 -11.14 2.13 22.81
C CYS A 136 -12.16 2.24 23.95
N MET A 137 -13.07 3.19 23.90
CA MET A 137 -14.16 3.30 24.87
C MET A 137 -15.12 2.11 24.84
N LEU A 138 -15.40 1.54 23.66
CA LEU A 138 -16.24 0.34 23.56
C LEU A 138 -15.56 -0.87 24.17
N ALA A 139 -14.25 -1.02 23.97
CA ALA A 139 -13.47 -2.11 24.52
C ALA A 139 -13.22 -1.96 26.02
N ASN A 140 -13.03 -0.74 26.51
CA ASN A 140 -12.83 -0.40 27.91
C ASN A 140 -13.68 0.82 28.31
N PRO A 141 -14.89 0.61 28.87
CA PRO A 141 -15.77 1.71 29.27
C PRO A 141 -15.20 2.62 30.37
N LEU A 142 -14.12 2.20 31.04
CA LEU A 142 -13.43 3.00 32.05
C LEU A 142 -12.36 3.91 31.44
N GLU A 143 -12.09 3.78 30.15
CA GLU A 143 -11.15 4.64 29.41
C GLU A 143 -11.70 6.03 29.24
N THR A 144 -10.84 7.04 29.42
CA THR A 144 -11.21 8.41 29.10
C THR A 144 -11.28 8.56 27.58
N PRO A 145 -12.33 9.21 27.02
CA PRO A 145 -12.41 9.44 25.59
C PRO A 145 -11.15 10.08 25.03
N SER A 146 -10.58 9.49 23.98
CA SER A 146 -9.49 10.14 23.28
C SER A 146 -10.03 11.29 22.44
N HIS A 147 -9.52 12.49 22.66
CA HIS A 147 -9.85 13.67 21.84
C HIS A 147 -8.97 13.77 20.57
N TYR A 148 -8.40 12.65 20.11
CA TYR A 148 -7.58 12.65 18.90
C TYR A 148 -8.46 12.83 17.66
N ASP A 149 -8.10 13.83 16.86
CA ASP A 149 -8.64 13.96 15.50
C ASP A 149 -8.10 12.83 14.62
N THR A 150 -8.88 11.76 14.51
CA THR A 150 -8.52 10.58 13.73
C THR A 150 -8.54 10.85 12.22
N THR A 151 -9.19 11.91 11.75
CA THR A 151 -9.22 12.27 10.32
C THR A 151 -7.83 12.63 9.79
N GLN A 152 -6.96 13.17 10.65
CA GLN A 152 -5.56 13.47 10.31
C GLN A 152 -4.69 12.23 10.09
N LYS A 153 -5.18 11.04 10.39
CA LYS A 153 -4.42 9.79 10.27
C LYS A 153 -4.76 8.98 9.01
N GLN A 154 -5.77 9.37 8.22
CA GLN A 154 -6.16 8.63 7.02
C GLN A 154 -4.99 8.53 6.03
N THR A 155 -4.75 7.33 5.53
CA THR A 155 -3.76 7.00 4.50
C THR A 155 -4.41 6.26 3.33
N VAL A 156 -3.65 6.08 2.26
CA VAL A 156 -3.83 5.01 1.28
C VAL A 156 -2.61 4.10 1.33
N GLU A 157 -2.78 2.83 1.01
CA GLU A 157 -1.78 1.78 1.17
C GLU A 157 -1.46 1.14 -0.18
N MET A 158 -0.24 1.30 -0.67
CA MET A 158 0.29 0.54 -1.80
C MET A 158 0.75 -0.84 -1.31
N ARG A 159 0.29 -1.93 -1.94
CA ARG A 159 0.43 -3.29 -1.41
C ARG A 159 1.31 -4.23 -2.23
N SER A 160 1.71 -3.84 -3.45
CA SER A 160 2.58 -4.69 -4.27
C SER A 160 4.02 -4.80 -3.75
N PRO A 161 4.67 -3.77 -3.18
CA PRO A 161 6.07 -3.85 -2.81
C PRO A 161 6.40 -4.95 -1.80
N ASP A 162 7.64 -5.34 -1.76
CA ASP A 162 8.17 -6.32 -0.81
C ASP A 162 9.57 -5.93 -0.29
N GLY A 163 10.14 -6.75 0.56
CA GLY A 163 11.41 -6.48 1.22
C GLY A 163 12.64 -6.40 0.30
N SER A 164 12.50 -6.69 -1.00
CA SER A 164 13.57 -6.53 -2.00
C SER A 164 13.61 -5.12 -2.61
N ALA A 165 12.60 -4.29 -2.36
CA ALA A 165 12.45 -2.97 -2.96
C ALA A 165 13.71 -2.10 -2.82
N ASP A 166 14.02 -1.33 -3.87
CA ASP A 166 14.85 -0.15 -3.76
C ASP A 166 14.03 0.96 -3.11
N LEU A 167 14.24 1.18 -1.81
CA LEU A 167 13.37 1.99 -0.98
C LEU A 167 13.32 3.45 -1.43
N TYR A 168 14.45 4.02 -1.82
CA TYR A 168 14.51 5.43 -2.24
C TYR A 168 13.85 5.62 -3.60
N GLN A 169 14.11 4.74 -4.55
CA GLN A 169 13.46 4.77 -5.86
C GLN A 169 11.96 4.48 -5.76
N LEU A 170 11.56 3.52 -4.92
CA LEU A 170 10.14 3.24 -4.68
C LEU A 170 9.40 4.45 -4.11
N ILE A 171 9.95 5.10 -3.08
CA ILE A 171 9.32 6.29 -2.48
C ILE A 171 9.28 7.45 -3.49
N ALA A 172 10.36 7.68 -4.25
CA ALA A 172 10.38 8.68 -5.30
C ALA A 172 9.35 8.37 -6.40
N GLY A 173 9.27 7.12 -6.84
CA GLY A 173 8.28 6.67 -7.84
C GLY A 173 6.85 6.87 -7.37
N LEU A 174 6.55 6.57 -6.09
CA LEU A 174 5.24 6.82 -5.51
C LEU A 174 4.90 8.32 -5.42
N ALA A 175 5.87 9.17 -5.07
CA ALA A 175 5.68 10.62 -5.05
C ALA A 175 5.41 11.16 -6.47
N VAL A 176 6.15 10.70 -7.48
CA VAL A 176 5.93 11.04 -8.89
C VAL A 176 4.55 10.56 -9.35
N ALA A 177 4.16 9.33 -8.99
CA ALA A 177 2.86 8.79 -9.35
C ALA A 177 1.71 9.60 -8.74
N CYS A 178 1.78 9.92 -7.45
CA CYS A 178 0.80 10.79 -6.80
C CYS A 178 0.71 12.15 -7.50
N ARG A 179 1.85 12.78 -7.79
CA ARG A 179 1.91 14.06 -8.50
C ARG A 179 1.29 13.97 -9.90
N TYR A 180 1.65 12.94 -10.65
CA TYR A 180 1.13 12.71 -12.01
C TYR A 180 -0.40 12.63 -12.02
N GLY A 181 -1.02 12.08 -10.97
CA GLY A 181 -2.48 12.05 -10.83
C GLY A 181 -3.15 13.44 -10.79
N PHE A 182 -2.41 14.51 -10.48
CA PHE A 182 -2.91 15.90 -10.56
C PHE A 182 -2.69 16.53 -11.94
N GLU A 183 -1.91 15.90 -12.79
CA GLU A 183 -1.56 16.36 -14.13
C GLU A 183 -2.41 15.69 -15.23
N ILE A 184 -3.05 14.55 -14.91
CA ILE A 184 -3.89 13.81 -15.84
C ILE A 184 -5.27 14.48 -15.97
N ASP A 185 -5.74 14.70 -17.20
CA ASP A 185 -7.03 15.34 -17.47
C ASP A 185 -8.23 14.59 -16.89
N ASP A 186 -8.23 13.24 -16.95
CA ASP A 186 -9.33 12.39 -16.48
C ASP A 186 -8.95 11.54 -15.23
N ALA A 187 -8.24 12.14 -14.29
CA ALA A 187 -7.83 11.41 -13.08
C ALA A 187 -9.00 10.80 -12.29
N LEU A 188 -10.10 11.53 -12.15
CA LEU A 188 -11.26 11.04 -11.41
C LEU A 188 -11.99 9.90 -12.12
N GLY A 189 -12.09 9.95 -13.45
CA GLY A 189 -12.64 8.85 -14.25
C GLY A 189 -11.76 7.60 -14.17
N ILE A 190 -10.44 7.74 -14.16
CA ILE A 190 -9.51 6.62 -13.94
C ILE A 190 -9.71 6.03 -12.54
N ALA A 191 -9.80 6.87 -11.51
CA ALA A 191 -10.06 6.40 -10.15
C ALA A 191 -11.38 5.65 -10.05
N GLU A 192 -12.45 6.14 -10.68
CA GLU A 192 -13.75 5.47 -10.68
C GLU A 192 -13.71 4.13 -11.43
N LYS A 193 -13.11 4.10 -12.62
CA LYS A 193 -12.99 2.88 -13.46
C LYS A 193 -12.21 1.78 -12.75
N THR A 194 -11.20 2.12 -11.96
CA THR A 194 -10.34 1.15 -11.26
C THR A 194 -10.79 0.84 -9.83
N TYR A 195 -11.90 1.41 -9.39
CA TYR A 195 -12.47 1.14 -8.07
C TYR A 195 -13.14 -0.22 -7.99
N VAL A 196 -12.84 -0.97 -6.93
CA VAL A 196 -13.41 -2.30 -6.68
C VAL A 196 -13.83 -2.44 -5.22
N ASN A 197 -15.13 -2.66 -5.01
CA ASN A 197 -15.73 -2.83 -3.69
C ASN A 197 -15.97 -4.28 -3.27
N VAL A 198 -15.50 -5.24 -4.07
CA VAL A 198 -15.66 -6.68 -3.84
C VAL A 198 -14.31 -7.41 -3.87
N ASN A 199 -14.23 -8.58 -3.26
CA ASN A 199 -13.02 -9.41 -3.38
C ASN A 199 -12.95 -9.99 -4.79
N ILE A 200 -11.94 -9.54 -5.58
CA ILE A 200 -11.76 -9.92 -6.99
C ILE A 200 -11.38 -11.40 -7.19
N HIS A 201 -10.90 -12.07 -6.15
CA HIS A 201 -10.50 -13.49 -6.22
C HIS A 201 -11.64 -14.47 -5.92
N LYS A 202 -12.84 -13.98 -5.60
CA LYS A 202 -14.02 -14.85 -5.47
C LYS A 202 -14.60 -15.20 -6.85
N LYS A 203 -14.99 -16.45 -7.04
CA LYS A 203 -15.56 -16.95 -8.32
C LYS A 203 -16.72 -16.10 -8.83
N GLU A 204 -17.57 -15.61 -7.93
CA GLU A 204 -18.72 -14.74 -8.25
C GLU A 204 -18.32 -13.39 -8.89
N ASN A 205 -17.06 -12.99 -8.77
CA ASN A 205 -16.52 -11.71 -9.26
C ASN A 205 -15.55 -11.88 -10.43
N GLU A 206 -15.49 -13.06 -11.05
CA GLU A 206 -14.53 -13.37 -12.12
C GLU A 206 -14.66 -12.44 -13.34
N ASP A 207 -15.86 -11.98 -13.64
CA ASP A 207 -16.09 -11.06 -14.76
C ASP A 207 -15.48 -9.66 -14.47
N LYS A 208 -15.49 -9.21 -13.23
CA LYS A 208 -14.79 -7.97 -12.81
C LYS A 208 -13.28 -8.14 -12.91
N LEU A 209 -12.77 -9.29 -12.47
CA LEU A 209 -11.35 -9.60 -12.55
C LEU A 209 -10.82 -9.53 -13.98
N LYS A 210 -11.57 -10.09 -14.94
CA LYS A 210 -11.22 -10.10 -16.38
C LYS A 210 -11.16 -8.70 -17.01
N GLN A 211 -11.86 -7.72 -16.43
CA GLN A 211 -11.88 -6.34 -16.93
C GLN A 211 -10.73 -5.48 -16.37
N LEU A 212 -10.04 -5.98 -15.35
CA LEU A 212 -8.96 -5.25 -14.71
C LEU A 212 -7.61 -5.58 -15.38
N GLU A 213 -6.82 -4.55 -15.60
CA GLU A 213 -5.44 -4.70 -16.04
C GLU A 213 -4.64 -5.48 -15.00
N GLN A 214 -3.77 -6.36 -15.44
CA GLN A 214 -2.91 -7.16 -14.57
C GLN A 214 -1.64 -6.41 -14.22
N LEU A 215 -1.13 -6.63 -13.02
CA LEU A 215 0.23 -6.24 -12.66
C LEU A 215 1.25 -7.07 -13.47
N PRO A 216 2.45 -6.53 -13.71
CA PRO A 216 3.54 -7.32 -14.29
C PRO A 216 3.76 -8.63 -13.53
N ASP A 217 4.07 -9.68 -14.24
CA ASP A 217 4.31 -11.03 -13.70
C ASP A 217 5.80 -11.41 -13.63
N SER A 218 6.66 -10.49 -14.06
CA SER A 218 8.12 -10.69 -14.10
C SER A 218 8.88 -9.36 -14.02
N CYS A 219 10.17 -9.45 -13.69
CA CYS A 219 11.04 -8.27 -13.71
C CYS A 219 11.14 -7.65 -15.11
N ALA A 220 11.12 -8.44 -16.17
CA ALA A 220 11.16 -7.94 -17.53
C ALA A 220 9.86 -7.17 -17.85
N ALA A 221 8.70 -7.75 -17.59
CA ALA A 221 7.42 -7.10 -17.84
C ALA A 221 7.19 -5.83 -17.02
N SER A 222 7.87 -5.66 -15.89
CA SER A 222 7.78 -4.42 -15.09
C SER A 222 8.73 -3.32 -15.57
N ALA A 223 9.74 -3.67 -16.39
CA ALA A 223 10.72 -2.73 -16.93
C ALA A 223 10.31 -2.15 -18.29
N ASP A 224 9.44 -2.83 -19.02
CA ASP A 224 8.84 -2.40 -20.30
C ASP A 224 7.71 -1.38 -20.07
#